data_7827735c12ef8fca9374e120f5a29aa8
#
_entry.id   7827735c12ef8fca9374e120f5a29aa8
#
_cell.length_a   1.000
_cell.length_b   1.000
_cell.length_c   1.000
_cell.angle_alpha   90.00
_cell.angle_beta   90.00
_cell.angle_gamma   90.00
#
_symmetry.space_group_name_H-M   'P 1'
#
loop_
_entity.id
_entity.type
_entity.pdbx_description
1 polymer ?
#
loop_
_entity_poly.entity_id
_entity_poly.type
_entity_poly.pdbx_seq_one_letter_code
_entity_poly.pdbx_strand_id
1 'polypeptide(L)'
;MKAVDGLSFTVERGRTLGIVGESGSGKSVTSLAILGLHNRRNARVSGQIWVDNNEVVSADPEDVRKMRGDAMAMIFQDPLSAMHPYYRIGAQIAEAYRVHHDVSKAVAKSRAIELLDLVGIPEPRKRVDAYPHQFSGGMRQRAMIAMALSCNPSLLIADEPTTALDVTVQAQILDLMNDLQKEFNSAIIIITHDLGVVAEVANDVLVMYAGQAVEYGTVSDIFYTPEHPYTWGLLGSVTRLDRLRAERLQPIPGNPPSLINVPSGCPFHPRCAYGELNGGKEREIRPELVESKPGHRVACHLPIERRREIFSTEVATRL
;
A
#
# COMPACT_ATOMS: atom_id res chain seq x y z
N MET A 1 -9.94 -18.77 -8.64
CA MET A 1 -9.29 -17.45 -8.85
C MET A 1 -8.15 -17.31 -7.85
N LYS A 2 -6.95 -16.93 -8.30
CA LYS A 2 -5.83 -16.55 -7.42
C LYS A 2 -5.75 -15.03 -7.42
N ALA A 3 -6.17 -14.41 -6.34
CA ALA A 3 -6.12 -12.95 -6.21
C ALA A 3 -4.70 -12.42 -5.95
N VAL A 4 -3.89 -13.23 -5.26
CA VAL A 4 -2.45 -13.05 -5.06
C VAL A 4 -1.78 -14.40 -5.30
N ASP A 5 -0.69 -14.44 -6.04
CA ASP A 5 -0.02 -15.68 -6.45
C ASP A 5 1.50 -15.58 -6.28
N GLY A 6 1.99 -16.06 -5.15
CA GLY A 6 3.42 -16.18 -4.85
C GLY A 6 4.07 -14.82 -4.56
N LEU A 7 3.46 -14.00 -3.70
CA LEU A 7 4.00 -12.73 -3.25
C LEU A 7 4.85 -12.92 -1.99
N SER A 8 6.10 -12.44 -2.03
CA SER A 8 7.01 -12.44 -0.88
C SER A 8 7.76 -11.12 -0.78
N PHE A 9 7.72 -10.49 0.40
CA PHE A 9 8.45 -9.28 0.72
C PHE A 9 8.67 -9.16 2.23
N THR A 10 9.55 -8.25 2.63
CA THR A 10 9.80 -7.89 4.02
C THR A 10 9.73 -6.38 4.18
N VAL A 11 9.27 -5.92 5.33
CA VAL A 11 9.29 -4.51 5.72
C VAL A 11 9.88 -4.42 7.12
N GLU A 12 10.94 -3.66 7.25
CA GLU A 12 11.59 -3.45 8.53
C GLU A 12 10.91 -2.32 9.32
N ARG A 13 11.05 -2.33 10.64
CA ARG A 13 10.58 -1.23 11.49
C ARG A 13 11.22 0.10 11.06
N GLY A 14 10.46 1.16 11.11
CA GLY A 14 10.91 2.50 10.68
C GLY A 14 11.10 2.63 9.15
N ARG A 15 10.62 1.67 8.35
CA ARG A 15 10.65 1.74 6.88
C ARG A 15 9.24 1.71 6.30
N THR A 16 9.09 2.34 5.15
CA THR A 16 7.85 2.35 4.37
C THR A 16 8.03 1.57 3.07
N LEU A 17 7.15 0.58 2.84
CA LEU A 17 7.01 -0.11 1.57
C LEU A 17 5.81 0.45 0.81
N GLY A 18 6.05 1.00 -0.38
CA GLY A 18 5.00 1.35 -1.33
C GLY A 18 4.58 0.12 -2.15
N ILE A 19 3.30 -0.23 -2.16
CA ILE A 19 2.75 -1.27 -3.05
C ILE A 19 1.93 -0.58 -4.13
N VAL A 20 2.38 -0.66 -5.38
CA VAL A 20 1.78 0.02 -6.52
C VAL A 20 1.32 -0.94 -7.61
N GLY A 21 0.42 -0.48 -8.46
CA GLY A 21 -0.10 -1.22 -9.62
C GLY A 21 -1.51 -0.78 -9.98
N GLU A 22 -1.99 -1.19 -11.15
CA GLU A 22 -3.36 -0.89 -11.60
C GLU A 22 -4.43 -1.48 -10.67
N SER A 23 -5.67 -0.96 -10.78
CA SER A 23 -6.82 -1.54 -10.06
C SER A 23 -6.98 -3.03 -10.41
N GLY A 24 -7.32 -3.83 -9.40
CA GLY A 24 -7.44 -5.28 -9.57
C GLY A 24 -6.12 -6.05 -9.56
N SER A 25 -4.96 -5.43 -9.34
CA SER A 25 -3.66 -6.14 -9.28
C SER A 25 -3.44 -6.98 -8.00
N GLY A 26 -4.35 -6.95 -7.03
CA GLY A 26 -4.28 -7.75 -5.80
C GLY A 26 -3.81 -6.99 -4.55
N LYS A 27 -3.53 -5.69 -4.62
CA LYS A 27 -2.99 -4.88 -3.53
C LYS A 27 -3.82 -4.93 -2.25
N SER A 28 -5.09 -4.54 -2.30
CA SER A 28 -5.97 -4.55 -1.13
C SER A 28 -6.27 -5.96 -0.61
N VAL A 29 -6.22 -6.99 -1.47
CA VAL A 29 -6.34 -8.38 -1.03
C VAL A 29 -5.10 -8.79 -0.22
N THR A 30 -3.92 -8.28 -0.57
CA THR A 30 -2.70 -8.51 0.20
C THR A 30 -2.80 -7.93 1.61
N SER A 31 -3.31 -6.69 1.77
CA SER A 31 -3.51 -6.09 3.09
C SER A 31 -4.50 -6.88 3.95
N LEU A 32 -5.62 -7.30 3.34
CA LEU A 32 -6.59 -8.16 4.03
C LEU A 32 -5.99 -9.52 4.42
N ALA A 33 -5.03 -10.06 3.63
CA ALA A 33 -4.31 -11.28 3.95
C ALA A 33 -3.43 -11.10 5.20
N ILE A 34 -2.66 -10.02 5.24
CA ILE A 34 -1.79 -9.71 6.38
C ILE A 34 -2.61 -9.56 7.67
N LEU A 35 -3.76 -8.90 7.58
CA LEU A 35 -4.65 -8.69 8.73
C LEU A 35 -5.51 -9.91 9.09
N GLY A 36 -5.48 -10.99 8.31
CA GLY A 36 -6.34 -12.16 8.52
C GLY A 36 -7.84 -11.84 8.42
N LEU A 37 -8.22 -10.85 7.59
CA LEU A 37 -9.59 -10.35 7.45
C LEU A 37 -10.39 -11.07 6.36
N HIS A 38 -9.84 -12.10 5.71
CA HIS A 38 -10.66 -12.83 4.73
C HIS A 38 -11.68 -13.73 5.40
N ASN A 39 -12.81 -13.88 4.70
CA ASN A 39 -13.77 -14.90 5.05
C ASN A 39 -13.19 -16.29 4.70
N ARG A 40 -12.79 -17.05 5.71
CA ARG A 40 -12.19 -18.40 5.57
C ARG A 40 -13.10 -19.42 4.84
N ARG A 41 -14.42 -19.12 4.69
CA ARG A 41 -15.32 -19.96 3.90
C ARG A 41 -15.14 -19.76 2.40
N ASN A 42 -14.76 -18.56 1.98
CA ASN A 42 -14.70 -18.17 0.56
C ASN A 42 -13.27 -17.91 0.06
N ALA A 43 -12.30 -17.81 0.95
CA ALA A 43 -10.92 -17.51 0.63
C ALA A 43 -9.96 -18.48 1.36
N ARG A 44 -8.92 -18.90 0.65
CA ARG A 44 -7.83 -19.69 1.19
C ARG A 44 -6.54 -18.90 1.05
N VAL A 45 -5.84 -18.72 2.14
CA VAL A 45 -4.47 -18.17 2.19
C VAL A 45 -3.51 -19.32 2.41
N SER A 46 -2.40 -19.31 1.69
CA SER A 46 -1.31 -20.28 1.84
C SER A 46 0.03 -19.56 1.83
N GLY A 47 1.05 -20.17 2.41
CA GLY A 47 2.34 -19.54 2.68
C GLY A 47 2.44 -19.11 4.13
N GLN A 48 3.30 -18.14 4.40
CA GLN A 48 3.54 -17.63 5.75
C GLN A 48 3.47 -16.10 5.74
N ILE A 49 2.86 -15.53 6.77
CA ILE A 49 2.80 -14.09 7.03
C ILE A 49 3.23 -13.88 8.49
N TRP A 50 4.33 -13.19 8.66
CA TRP A 50 4.88 -12.89 9.99
C TRP A 50 4.75 -11.40 10.28
N VAL A 51 4.16 -11.07 11.43
CA VAL A 51 4.09 -9.71 11.96
C VAL A 51 4.66 -9.75 13.38
N ASP A 52 5.77 -9.08 13.58
CA ASP A 52 6.42 -8.97 14.89
C ASP A 52 6.63 -10.33 15.57
N ASN A 53 7.17 -11.31 14.84
CA ASN A 53 7.39 -12.71 15.26
C ASN A 53 6.11 -13.55 15.46
N ASN A 54 4.96 -13.05 15.10
CA ASN A 54 3.70 -13.80 15.15
C ASN A 54 3.29 -14.24 13.74
N GLU A 55 3.06 -15.53 13.56
CA GLU A 55 2.59 -16.08 12.27
C GLU A 55 1.07 -15.94 12.18
N VAL A 56 0.57 -15.38 11.07
CA VAL A 56 -0.85 -15.00 10.92
C VAL A 56 -1.69 -16.10 10.27
N VAL A 57 -1.11 -16.84 9.29
CA VAL A 57 -1.88 -17.76 8.43
C VAL A 57 -2.32 -19.01 9.19
N SER A 58 -1.41 -19.59 9.99
CA SER A 58 -1.65 -20.81 10.77
C SER A 58 -2.15 -20.54 12.19
N ALA A 59 -2.07 -19.29 12.66
CA ALA A 59 -2.49 -18.93 14.02
C ALA A 59 -3.99 -19.14 14.25
N ASP A 60 -4.35 -19.28 15.52
CA ASP A 60 -5.76 -19.30 15.93
C ASP A 60 -6.43 -17.96 15.55
N PRO A 61 -7.66 -17.98 15.01
CA PRO A 61 -8.38 -16.76 14.65
C PRO A 61 -8.51 -15.75 15.80
N GLU A 62 -8.60 -16.21 17.03
CA GLU A 62 -8.70 -15.34 18.20
C GLU A 62 -7.37 -14.65 18.49
N ASP A 63 -6.24 -15.31 18.29
CA ASP A 63 -4.91 -14.69 18.46
C ASP A 63 -4.65 -13.66 17.36
N VAL A 64 -5.01 -13.95 16.11
CA VAL A 64 -4.96 -12.95 15.03
C VAL A 64 -5.89 -11.77 15.31
N ARG A 65 -7.06 -12.02 15.93
CA ARG A 65 -7.98 -10.94 16.34
C ARG A 65 -7.33 -10.01 17.38
N LYS A 66 -6.59 -10.57 18.34
CA LYS A 66 -5.86 -9.78 19.36
C LYS A 66 -4.72 -8.96 18.75
N MET A 67 -4.07 -9.45 17.71
CA MET A 67 -3.01 -8.69 17.01
C MET A 67 -3.54 -7.45 16.30
N ARG A 68 -4.79 -7.50 15.80
CA ARG A 68 -5.41 -6.36 15.11
C ARG A 68 -5.70 -5.22 16.08
N GLY A 69 -5.18 -4.06 15.79
CA GLY A 69 -5.22 -2.86 16.63
C GLY A 69 -4.01 -2.73 17.56
N ASP A 70 -3.40 -3.84 17.98
CA ASP A 70 -2.23 -3.89 18.85
C ASP A 70 -0.92 -3.98 18.04
N ALA A 71 -0.63 -5.14 17.45
CA ALA A 71 0.59 -5.34 16.67
C ALA A 71 0.47 -4.83 15.23
N MET A 72 -0.71 -4.88 14.63
CA MET A 72 -0.98 -4.46 13.26
C MET A 72 -2.28 -3.68 13.16
N ALA A 73 -2.27 -2.56 12.43
CA ALA A 73 -3.45 -1.72 12.23
C ALA A 73 -3.60 -1.32 10.76
N MET A 74 -4.79 -0.85 10.38
CA MET A 74 -5.10 -0.43 9.03
C MET A 74 -5.80 0.92 8.99
N ILE A 75 -5.35 1.76 8.06
CA ILE A 75 -6.03 2.96 7.60
C ILE A 75 -6.77 2.57 6.31
N PHE A 76 -8.10 2.64 6.33
CA PHE A 76 -8.94 2.26 5.21
C PHE A 76 -9.06 3.40 4.20
N GLN A 77 -9.42 3.07 2.97
CA GLN A 77 -9.60 4.02 1.86
C GLN A 77 -10.69 5.07 2.16
N ASP A 78 -11.80 4.66 2.76
CA ASP A 78 -12.90 5.56 3.12
C ASP A 78 -13.06 5.68 4.64
N PRO A 79 -12.78 6.86 5.23
CA PRO A 79 -12.96 7.10 6.65
C PRO A 79 -14.39 6.91 7.14
N LEU A 80 -15.40 7.11 6.29
CA LEU A 80 -16.80 6.95 6.69
C LEU A 80 -17.17 5.48 6.86
N SER A 81 -16.55 4.59 6.10
CA SER A 81 -16.74 3.15 6.27
C SER A 81 -16.03 2.59 7.52
N ALA A 82 -14.97 3.27 7.96
CA ALA A 82 -14.18 2.88 9.13
C ALA A 82 -14.77 3.41 10.45
N MET A 83 -15.59 4.46 10.41
CA MET A 83 -16.15 5.10 11.59
C MET A 83 -17.67 4.90 11.69
N HIS A 84 -18.14 4.55 12.87
CA HIS A 84 -19.58 4.45 13.12
C HIS A 84 -20.22 5.84 13.26
N PRO A 85 -21.23 6.20 12.43
CA PRO A 85 -21.74 7.57 12.36
C PRO A 85 -22.45 8.06 13.63
N TYR A 86 -22.97 7.15 14.44
CA TYR A 86 -23.75 7.47 15.65
C TYR A 86 -22.93 7.45 16.95
N TYR A 87 -21.63 7.15 16.88
CA TYR A 87 -20.74 7.24 18.05
C TYR A 87 -19.78 8.42 17.93
N ARG A 88 -19.46 9.02 19.08
CA ARG A 88 -18.50 10.12 19.14
C ARG A 88 -17.11 9.64 18.77
N ILE A 89 -16.33 10.49 18.12
CA ILE A 89 -14.97 10.16 17.66
C ILE A 89 -14.11 9.63 18.81
N GLY A 90 -14.07 10.37 19.93
CA GLY A 90 -13.26 9.97 21.08
C GLY A 90 -13.73 8.66 21.72
N ALA A 91 -15.02 8.34 21.66
CA ALA A 91 -15.53 7.05 22.15
C ALA A 91 -15.01 5.89 21.31
N GLN A 92 -14.93 6.04 19.99
CA GLN A 92 -14.43 5.00 19.08
C GLN A 92 -12.91 4.80 19.26
N ILE A 93 -12.13 5.88 19.38
CA ILE A 93 -10.68 5.81 19.64
C ILE A 93 -10.43 5.16 21.03
N ALA A 94 -11.18 5.60 22.04
CA ALA A 94 -11.07 5.04 23.40
C ALA A 94 -11.46 3.56 23.46
N GLU A 95 -12.44 3.12 22.68
CA GLU A 95 -12.84 1.72 22.56
C GLU A 95 -11.71 0.90 21.92
N ALA A 96 -11.14 1.35 20.80
CA ALA A 96 -10.01 0.69 20.14
C ALA A 96 -8.84 0.48 21.12
N TYR A 97 -8.53 1.48 21.94
CA TYR A 97 -7.49 1.36 22.96
C TYR A 97 -7.85 0.39 24.08
N ARG A 98 -9.10 0.44 24.61
CA ARG A 98 -9.55 -0.39 25.74
C ARG A 98 -9.74 -1.87 25.40
N VAL A 99 -9.91 -2.23 24.16
CA VAL A 99 -9.96 -3.63 23.72
C VAL A 99 -8.62 -4.36 24.03
N HIS A 100 -7.51 -3.62 24.02
CA HIS A 100 -6.16 -4.14 24.23
C HIS A 100 -5.56 -3.78 25.59
N HIS A 101 -6.11 -2.78 26.28
CA HIS A 101 -5.57 -2.28 27.55
C HIS A 101 -6.66 -2.27 28.63
N ASP A 102 -6.38 -2.89 29.77
CA ASP A 102 -7.27 -2.83 30.93
C ASP A 102 -7.12 -1.49 31.64
N VAL A 103 -7.82 -0.47 31.13
CA VAL A 103 -7.77 0.90 31.65
C VAL A 103 -9.17 1.47 31.86
N SER A 104 -9.29 2.45 32.76
CA SER A 104 -10.53 3.16 32.98
C SER A 104 -11.00 3.97 31.75
N LYS A 105 -12.30 4.24 31.68
CA LYS A 105 -12.86 5.11 30.61
C LYS A 105 -12.21 6.49 30.58
N ALA A 106 -11.82 7.02 31.75
CA ALA A 106 -11.19 8.34 31.86
C ALA A 106 -9.79 8.32 31.22
N VAL A 107 -8.98 7.30 31.51
CA VAL A 107 -7.65 7.10 30.93
C VAL A 107 -7.75 6.93 29.41
N ALA A 108 -8.64 6.10 28.93
CA ALA A 108 -8.85 5.89 27.49
C ALA A 108 -9.34 7.17 26.76
N LYS A 109 -10.20 7.97 27.43
CA LYS A 109 -10.60 9.28 26.86
C LYS A 109 -9.43 10.26 26.82
N SER A 110 -8.56 10.27 27.81
CA SER A 110 -7.34 11.11 27.81
C SER A 110 -6.40 10.69 26.67
N ARG A 111 -6.23 9.39 26.45
CA ARG A 111 -5.45 8.86 25.31
C ARG A 111 -6.07 9.27 23.96
N ALA A 112 -7.39 9.23 23.83
CA ALA A 112 -8.07 9.68 22.62
C ALA A 112 -7.84 11.18 22.34
N ILE A 113 -7.84 12.01 23.38
CA ILE A 113 -7.53 13.46 23.25
C ILE A 113 -6.07 13.66 22.79
N GLU A 114 -5.12 12.96 23.42
CA GLU A 114 -3.71 12.98 23.05
C GLU A 114 -3.49 12.60 21.59
N LEU A 115 -4.11 11.50 21.13
CA LEU A 115 -4.01 11.06 19.75
C LEU A 115 -4.64 12.05 18.76
N LEU A 116 -5.78 12.66 19.11
CA LEU A 116 -6.39 13.70 18.28
C LEU A 116 -5.50 14.95 18.17
N ASP A 117 -4.79 15.30 19.24
CA ASP A 117 -3.81 16.39 19.25
C ASP A 117 -2.61 16.03 18.36
N LEU A 118 -2.07 14.82 18.53
CA LEU A 118 -0.94 14.29 17.77
C LEU A 118 -1.20 14.30 16.25
N VAL A 119 -2.41 13.94 15.82
CA VAL A 119 -2.78 14.00 14.39
C VAL A 119 -3.20 15.41 13.94
N GLY A 120 -3.04 16.43 14.78
CA GLY A 120 -3.30 17.83 14.44
C GLY A 120 -4.79 18.20 14.31
N ILE A 121 -5.68 17.57 15.07
CA ILE A 121 -7.08 18.01 15.18
C ILE A 121 -7.16 19.27 16.06
N PRO A 122 -7.68 20.40 15.57
CA PRO A 122 -7.79 21.62 16.37
C PRO A 122 -8.77 21.43 17.54
N GLU A 123 -8.45 21.98 18.70
CA GLU A 123 -9.26 21.90 19.93
C GLU A 123 -9.64 20.43 20.32
N PRO A 124 -8.69 19.51 20.45
CA PRO A 124 -8.96 18.07 20.58
C PRO A 124 -9.85 17.74 21.80
N ARG A 125 -9.73 18.52 22.88
CA ARG A 125 -10.57 18.38 24.09
C ARG A 125 -12.05 18.64 23.86
N LYS A 126 -12.41 19.49 22.88
CA LYS A 126 -13.80 19.75 22.47
C LYS A 126 -14.20 18.75 21.39
N ARG A 127 -13.32 18.50 20.43
CA ARG A 127 -13.61 17.65 19.27
C ARG A 127 -13.72 16.17 19.61
N VAL A 128 -13.14 15.70 20.71
CA VAL A 128 -13.27 14.31 21.19
C VAL A 128 -14.74 13.89 21.39
N ASP A 129 -15.63 14.81 21.73
CA ASP A 129 -17.06 14.57 21.92
C ASP A 129 -17.92 14.82 20.66
N ALA A 130 -17.30 15.18 19.53
CA ALA A 130 -17.98 15.38 18.26
C ALA A 130 -18.25 14.06 17.53
N TYR A 131 -19.18 14.11 16.56
CA TYR A 131 -19.53 12.98 15.70
C TYR A 131 -18.81 13.06 14.35
N PRO A 132 -18.64 11.94 13.60
CA PRO A 132 -17.95 11.92 12.31
C PRO A 132 -18.51 12.92 11.29
N HIS A 133 -19.82 13.14 11.25
CA HIS A 133 -20.46 14.09 10.34
C HIS A 133 -20.12 15.57 10.63
N GLN A 134 -19.60 15.88 11.82
CA GLN A 134 -19.17 17.23 12.23
C GLN A 134 -17.70 17.51 11.84
N PHE A 135 -17.01 16.53 11.27
CA PHE A 135 -15.62 16.64 10.82
C PHE A 135 -15.57 16.85 9.30
N SER A 136 -14.60 17.64 8.84
CA SER A 136 -14.27 17.70 7.40
C SER A 136 -13.65 16.38 6.92
N GLY A 137 -13.49 16.20 5.60
CA GLY A 137 -12.85 15.01 5.03
C GLY A 137 -11.47 14.75 5.62
N GLY A 138 -10.59 15.75 5.59
CA GLY A 138 -9.25 15.65 6.17
C GLY A 138 -9.25 15.42 7.69
N MET A 139 -10.19 16.01 8.44
CA MET A 139 -10.32 15.71 9.87
C MET A 139 -10.77 14.28 10.14
N ARG A 140 -11.65 13.72 9.33
CA ARG A 140 -12.06 12.30 9.44
C ARG A 140 -10.88 11.39 9.16
N GLN A 141 -10.09 11.70 8.13
CA GLN A 141 -8.87 10.94 7.81
C GLN A 141 -7.90 10.95 8.99
N ARG A 142 -7.61 12.12 9.55
CA ARG A 142 -6.75 12.28 10.74
C ARG A 142 -7.29 11.51 11.94
N ALA A 143 -8.59 11.54 12.19
CA ALA A 143 -9.22 10.80 13.29
C ALA A 143 -9.15 9.28 13.07
N MET A 144 -9.26 8.80 11.83
CA MET A 144 -9.05 7.38 11.50
C MET A 144 -7.59 6.97 11.72
N ILE A 145 -6.63 7.82 11.36
CA ILE A 145 -5.21 7.59 11.67
C ILE A 145 -5.00 7.52 13.18
N ALA A 146 -5.58 8.44 13.95
CA ALA A 146 -5.52 8.43 15.42
C ALA A 146 -6.08 7.12 16.01
N MET A 147 -7.16 6.60 15.45
CA MET A 147 -7.76 5.34 15.87
C MET A 147 -6.83 4.16 15.53
N ALA A 148 -6.26 4.11 14.34
CA ALA A 148 -5.31 3.07 13.95
C ALA A 148 -4.04 3.04 14.82
N LEU A 149 -3.59 4.21 15.28
CA LEU A 149 -2.41 4.36 16.14
C LEU A 149 -2.68 4.21 17.63
N SER A 150 -3.91 3.90 18.04
CA SER A 150 -4.30 3.92 19.46
C SER A 150 -3.40 3.07 20.38
N CYS A 151 -2.92 1.93 19.88
CA CYS A 151 -2.05 0.99 20.59
C CYS A 151 -0.59 1.00 20.12
N ASN A 152 -0.16 1.97 19.32
CA ASN A 152 1.21 2.07 18.75
C ASN A 152 1.63 0.80 17.99
N PRO A 153 0.92 0.42 16.91
CA PRO A 153 1.16 -0.84 16.22
C PRO A 153 2.55 -0.91 15.59
N SER A 154 3.13 -2.10 15.58
CA SER A 154 4.42 -2.39 14.91
C SER A 154 4.31 -2.28 13.38
N LEU A 155 3.13 -2.60 12.84
CA LEU A 155 2.82 -2.52 11.42
C LEU A 155 1.56 -1.68 11.19
N LEU A 156 1.69 -0.64 10.36
CA LEU A 156 0.57 0.17 9.89
C LEU A 156 0.39 -0.07 8.38
N ILE A 157 -0.80 -0.50 7.97
CA ILE A 157 -1.15 -0.64 6.56
C ILE A 157 -2.08 0.51 6.18
N ALA A 158 -1.73 1.27 5.16
CA ALA A 158 -2.54 2.38 4.64
C ALA A 158 -2.99 2.05 3.21
N ASP A 159 -4.28 1.74 3.04
CA ASP A 159 -4.86 1.43 1.74
C ASP A 159 -5.49 2.69 1.15
N GLU A 160 -4.83 3.28 0.17
CA GLU A 160 -5.20 4.53 -0.50
C GLU A 160 -5.53 5.68 0.48
N PRO A 161 -4.64 6.01 1.42
CA PRO A 161 -4.95 6.88 2.56
C PRO A 161 -5.25 8.34 2.17
N THR A 162 -4.96 8.75 0.95
CA THR A 162 -5.13 10.13 0.46
C THR A 162 -6.16 10.23 -0.67
N THR A 163 -6.80 9.14 -1.06
CA THR A 163 -7.82 9.13 -2.11
C THR A 163 -8.98 10.06 -1.74
N ALA A 164 -9.44 10.85 -2.71
CA ALA A 164 -10.52 11.85 -2.57
C ALA A 164 -10.19 13.06 -1.64
N LEU A 165 -8.92 13.27 -1.31
CA LEU A 165 -8.45 14.49 -0.65
C LEU A 165 -7.89 15.49 -1.69
N ASP A 166 -7.99 16.77 -1.38
CA ASP A 166 -7.27 17.78 -2.16
C ASP A 166 -5.75 17.70 -1.92
N VAL A 167 -4.97 18.20 -2.89
CA VAL A 167 -3.50 18.08 -2.90
C VAL A 167 -2.85 18.61 -1.62
N THR A 168 -3.39 19.69 -1.05
CA THR A 168 -2.84 20.30 0.17
C THR A 168 -3.06 19.40 1.38
N VAL A 169 -4.27 18.85 1.53
CA VAL A 169 -4.61 17.91 2.61
C VAL A 169 -3.86 16.60 2.43
N GLN A 170 -3.70 16.12 1.19
CA GLN A 170 -2.89 14.94 0.88
C GLN A 170 -1.45 15.10 1.41
N ALA A 171 -0.75 16.18 1.04
CA ALA A 171 0.61 16.45 1.53
C ALA A 171 0.67 16.46 3.06
N GLN A 172 -0.26 17.17 3.73
CA GLN A 172 -0.33 17.18 5.19
C GLN A 172 -0.55 15.80 5.83
N ILE A 173 -1.30 14.90 5.19
CA ILE A 173 -1.49 13.53 5.68
C ILE A 173 -0.21 12.71 5.50
N LEU A 174 0.52 12.88 4.39
CA LEU A 174 1.77 12.19 4.15
C LEU A 174 2.87 12.64 5.11
N ASP A 175 3.01 13.94 5.33
CA ASP A 175 3.91 14.50 6.36
C ASP A 175 3.59 13.92 7.75
N LEU A 176 2.30 13.93 8.13
CA LEU A 176 1.85 13.34 9.38
C LEU A 176 2.23 11.87 9.49
N MET A 177 2.02 11.06 8.44
CA MET A 177 2.39 9.64 8.45
C MET A 177 3.91 9.44 8.62
N ASN A 178 4.73 10.26 7.96
CA ASN A 178 6.19 10.24 8.10
C ASN A 178 6.65 10.58 9.53
N ASP A 179 6.02 11.59 10.15
CA ASP A 179 6.35 11.99 11.52
C ASP A 179 5.96 10.91 12.53
N LEU A 180 4.75 10.35 12.38
CA LEU A 180 4.26 9.25 13.22
C LEU A 180 5.08 7.97 13.06
N GLN A 181 5.57 7.67 11.85
CA GLN A 181 6.49 6.55 11.61
C GLN A 181 7.77 6.70 12.43
N LYS A 182 8.36 7.90 12.43
CA LYS A 182 9.59 8.19 13.20
C LYS A 182 9.34 8.11 14.70
N GLU A 183 8.21 8.64 15.16
CA GLU A 183 7.85 8.67 16.57
C GLU A 183 7.59 7.27 17.14
N PHE A 184 6.83 6.44 16.43
CA PHE A 184 6.46 5.09 16.88
C PHE A 184 7.39 3.98 16.37
N ASN A 185 8.33 4.30 15.48
CA ASN A 185 9.21 3.32 14.83
C ASN A 185 8.42 2.13 14.20
N SER A 186 7.23 2.43 13.66
CA SER A 186 6.38 1.43 13.00
C SER A 186 6.87 1.14 11.59
N ALA A 187 6.69 -0.10 11.13
CA ALA A 187 6.75 -0.42 9.71
C ALA A 187 5.47 0.09 9.02
N ILE A 188 5.58 0.71 7.84
CA ILE A 188 4.41 1.16 7.08
C ILE A 188 4.33 0.42 5.75
N ILE A 189 3.16 -0.07 5.40
CA ILE A 189 2.82 -0.50 4.03
C ILE A 189 1.82 0.50 3.49
N ILE A 190 2.20 1.25 2.45
CA ILE A 190 1.28 2.16 1.76
C ILE A 190 0.86 1.56 0.42
N ILE A 191 -0.44 1.37 0.25
CA ILE A 191 -1.02 0.89 -1.00
C ILE A 191 -1.63 2.09 -1.71
N THR A 192 -1.19 2.34 -2.94
CA THR A 192 -1.72 3.44 -3.75
C THR A 192 -1.51 3.16 -5.24
N HIS A 193 -2.28 3.86 -6.07
CA HIS A 193 -2.04 3.95 -7.52
C HIS A 193 -1.30 5.25 -7.88
N ASP A 194 -1.10 6.15 -6.92
CA ASP A 194 -0.38 7.41 -7.11
C ASP A 194 1.12 7.22 -6.84
N LEU A 195 1.90 7.22 -7.90
CA LEU A 195 3.36 7.10 -7.82
C LEU A 195 4.03 8.33 -7.19
N GLY A 196 3.39 9.51 -7.26
CA GLY A 196 3.88 10.70 -6.58
C GLY A 196 3.90 10.52 -5.07
N VAL A 197 2.83 9.96 -4.50
CA VAL A 197 2.75 9.61 -3.08
C VAL A 197 3.88 8.64 -2.70
N VAL A 198 4.10 7.61 -3.52
CA VAL A 198 5.15 6.62 -3.23
C VAL A 198 6.54 7.24 -3.28
N ALA A 199 6.80 8.11 -4.25
CA ALA A 199 8.09 8.81 -4.36
C ALA A 199 8.42 9.66 -3.13
N GLU A 200 7.38 10.19 -2.45
CA GLU A 200 7.52 11.09 -1.30
C GLU A 200 7.77 10.33 0.02
N VAL A 201 7.10 9.20 0.22
CA VAL A 201 7.08 8.55 1.56
C VAL A 201 7.72 7.16 1.60
N ALA A 202 7.89 6.46 0.48
CA ALA A 202 8.38 5.10 0.51
C ALA A 202 9.92 5.03 0.53
N ASN A 203 10.44 3.98 1.17
CA ASN A 203 11.85 3.59 1.07
C ASN A 203 12.04 2.57 -0.06
N ASP A 204 11.14 1.59 -0.11
CA ASP A 204 11.14 0.51 -1.08
C ASP A 204 9.78 0.47 -1.79
N VAL A 205 9.77 -0.05 -3.00
CA VAL A 205 8.55 -0.16 -3.82
C VAL A 205 8.40 -1.57 -4.35
N LEU A 206 7.18 -2.09 -4.23
CA LEU A 206 6.74 -3.34 -4.80
C LEU A 206 5.71 -3.05 -5.89
N VAL A 207 6.03 -3.36 -7.13
CA VAL A 207 5.13 -3.20 -8.27
C VAL A 207 4.37 -4.50 -8.48
N MET A 208 3.04 -4.44 -8.39
CA MET A 208 2.15 -5.59 -8.55
C MET A 208 1.37 -5.55 -9.86
N TYR A 209 1.34 -6.67 -10.54
CA TYR A 209 0.51 -6.90 -11.73
C TYR A 209 -0.15 -8.27 -11.67
N ALA A 210 -1.46 -8.34 -11.90
CA ALA A 210 -2.24 -9.58 -11.96
C ALA A 210 -1.97 -10.54 -10.77
N GLY A 211 -1.92 -10.02 -9.54
CA GLY A 211 -1.71 -10.79 -8.31
C GLY A 211 -0.25 -11.16 -8.03
N GLN A 212 0.71 -10.67 -8.79
CA GLN A 212 2.13 -11.03 -8.68
C GLN A 212 3.01 -9.80 -8.53
N ALA A 213 4.15 -9.96 -7.86
CA ALA A 213 5.23 -8.98 -7.91
C ALA A 213 5.93 -9.05 -9.27
N VAL A 214 6.05 -7.93 -9.96
CA VAL A 214 6.77 -7.85 -11.24
C VAL A 214 8.09 -7.11 -11.11
N GLU A 215 8.19 -6.19 -10.15
CA GLU A 215 9.42 -5.48 -9.82
C GLU A 215 9.43 -5.10 -8.34
N TYR A 216 10.59 -5.15 -7.70
CA TYR A 216 10.84 -4.72 -6.32
C TYR A 216 12.19 -4.06 -6.23
N GLY A 217 12.27 -2.91 -5.60
CA GLY A 217 13.53 -2.19 -5.40
C GLY A 217 13.34 -0.96 -4.52
N THR A 218 14.40 -0.19 -4.32
CA THR A 218 14.31 1.11 -3.66
C THR A 218 13.49 2.10 -4.53
N VAL A 219 12.98 3.17 -3.92
CA VAL A 219 12.35 4.26 -4.68
C VAL A 219 13.27 4.72 -5.83
N SER A 220 14.57 4.87 -5.57
CA SER A 220 15.54 5.24 -6.60
C SER A 220 15.59 4.26 -7.75
N ASP A 221 15.55 2.94 -7.48
CA ASP A 221 15.56 1.92 -8.52
C ASP A 221 14.33 2.00 -9.39
N ILE A 222 13.16 2.10 -8.78
CA ILE A 222 11.88 2.06 -9.49
C ILE A 222 11.61 3.34 -10.27
N PHE A 223 12.05 4.51 -9.79
CA PHE A 223 11.77 5.78 -10.47
C PHE A 223 12.84 6.18 -11.48
N TYR A 224 14.12 5.84 -11.26
CA TYR A 224 15.21 6.30 -12.11
C TYR A 224 15.86 5.20 -12.96
N THR A 225 15.78 3.94 -12.52
CA THR A 225 16.36 2.80 -13.24
C THR A 225 15.44 1.58 -13.24
N PRO A 226 14.14 1.75 -13.57
CA PRO A 226 13.22 0.63 -13.62
C PRO A 226 13.60 -0.35 -14.72
N GLU A 227 13.36 -1.62 -14.49
CA GLU A 227 13.75 -2.67 -15.43
C GLU A 227 12.57 -3.49 -15.98
N HIS A 228 11.35 -3.34 -15.42
CA HIS A 228 10.19 -4.05 -15.94
C HIS A 228 9.35 -3.17 -16.88
N PRO A 229 8.97 -3.65 -18.08
CA PRO A 229 8.20 -2.85 -19.05
C PRO A 229 6.86 -2.32 -18.53
N TYR A 230 6.22 -3.03 -17.59
CA TYR A 230 5.02 -2.52 -16.93
C TYR A 230 5.30 -1.30 -16.05
N THR A 231 6.41 -1.32 -15.31
CA THR A 231 6.84 -0.17 -14.49
C THR A 231 7.15 1.05 -15.36
N TRP A 232 7.75 0.84 -16.53
CA TRP A 232 7.95 1.91 -17.52
C TRP A 232 6.63 2.55 -17.95
N GLY A 233 5.64 1.72 -18.22
CA GLY A 233 4.30 2.19 -18.59
C GLY A 233 3.58 2.93 -17.45
N LEU A 234 3.73 2.47 -16.22
CA LEU A 234 3.18 3.17 -15.04
C LEU A 234 3.81 4.56 -14.90
N LEU A 235 5.14 4.66 -14.95
CA LEU A 235 5.85 5.93 -14.87
C LEU A 235 5.48 6.87 -16.01
N GLY A 236 5.35 6.36 -17.24
CA GLY A 236 4.93 7.13 -18.42
C GLY A 236 3.48 7.63 -18.38
N SER A 237 2.66 7.06 -17.50
CA SER A 237 1.27 7.50 -17.28
C SER A 237 1.12 8.61 -16.23
N VAL A 238 2.20 8.95 -15.51
CA VAL A 238 2.18 10.01 -14.49
C VAL A 238 2.24 11.37 -15.20
N THR A 239 1.32 12.25 -14.81
CA THR A 239 1.30 13.64 -15.33
C THR A 239 2.47 14.43 -14.74
N ARG A 240 3.37 14.92 -15.59
CA ARG A 240 4.46 15.81 -15.17
C ARG A 240 4.08 17.26 -15.49
N LEU A 241 4.21 18.12 -14.48
CA LEU A 241 3.89 19.56 -14.60
C LEU A 241 4.92 20.34 -15.40
N ASP A 242 6.13 19.81 -15.56
CA ASP A 242 7.27 20.43 -16.24
C ASP A 242 7.28 20.20 -17.77
N ARG A 243 6.37 19.37 -18.31
CA ARG A 243 6.26 19.12 -19.75
C ARG A 243 5.28 20.08 -20.41
N LEU A 244 5.67 20.58 -21.57
CA LEU A 244 4.79 21.36 -22.44
C LEU A 244 3.56 20.50 -22.79
N ARG A 245 2.39 21.11 -22.75
CA ARG A 245 1.04 20.52 -22.99
C ARG A 245 0.88 19.70 -24.29
N ALA A 246 1.90 19.61 -25.13
CA ALA A 246 1.84 19.02 -26.45
C ALA A 246 2.07 17.50 -26.50
N GLU A 247 2.64 16.88 -25.48
CA GLU A 247 2.88 15.44 -25.49
C GLU A 247 1.75 14.71 -24.77
N ARG A 248 0.99 13.93 -25.52
CA ARG A 248 -0.04 13.05 -24.98
C ARG A 248 0.61 12.02 -24.05
N LEU A 249 0.10 11.89 -22.83
CA LEU A 249 0.39 10.76 -21.95
C LEU A 249 0.21 9.46 -22.75
N GLN A 250 1.18 8.57 -22.69
CA GLN A 250 1.09 7.27 -23.35
C GLN A 250 0.55 6.24 -22.30
N PRO A 251 -0.75 5.96 -22.29
CA PRO A 251 -1.31 4.96 -21.39
C PRO A 251 -0.77 3.59 -21.79
N ILE A 252 -0.66 2.70 -20.80
CA ILE A 252 -0.36 1.29 -21.07
C ILE A 252 -1.49 0.73 -21.93
N PRO A 253 -1.18 0.16 -23.12
CA PRO A 253 -2.21 -0.30 -24.04
C PRO A 253 -3.03 -1.47 -23.47
N GLY A 254 -4.29 -1.55 -23.85
CA GLY A 254 -5.20 -2.62 -23.43
C GLY A 254 -5.65 -2.50 -21.97
N ASN A 255 -6.38 -3.50 -21.51
CA ASN A 255 -6.90 -3.58 -20.14
C ASN A 255 -6.11 -4.59 -19.31
N PRO A 256 -5.97 -4.38 -17.99
CA PRO A 256 -5.43 -5.40 -17.10
C PRO A 256 -6.26 -6.69 -17.19
N PRO A 257 -5.63 -7.87 -17.11
CA PRO A 257 -6.36 -9.13 -17.18
C PRO A 257 -7.23 -9.32 -15.94
N SER A 258 -8.35 -10.00 -16.13
CA SER A 258 -9.14 -10.49 -15.00
C SER A 258 -8.34 -11.54 -14.22
N LEU A 259 -8.34 -11.46 -12.88
CA LEU A 259 -7.73 -12.47 -12.02
C LEU A 259 -8.38 -13.86 -12.12
N ILE A 260 -9.54 -13.97 -12.81
CA ILE A 260 -10.17 -15.25 -13.13
C ILE A 260 -9.45 -15.92 -14.32
N ASN A 261 -9.01 -15.11 -15.29
CA ASN A 261 -8.38 -15.57 -16.53
C ASN A 261 -7.04 -14.83 -16.72
N VAL A 262 -6.07 -15.13 -15.85
CA VAL A 262 -4.71 -14.60 -15.99
C VAL A 262 -4.03 -15.28 -17.18
N PRO A 263 -3.40 -14.54 -18.11
CA PRO A 263 -2.65 -15.11 -19.22
C PRO A 263 -1.58 -16.11 -18.74
N SER A 264 -1.33 -17.16 -19.52
CA SER A 264 -0.20 -18.08 -19.28
C SER A 264 1.13 -17.34 -19.45
N GLY A 265 2.19 -17.89 -18.88
CA GLY A 265 3.52 -17.27 -18.93
C GLY A 265 3.59 -15.95 -18.14
N CYS A 266 4.22 -14.95 -18.73
CA CYS A 266 4.27 -13.59 -18.15
C CYS A 266 2.87 -12.95 -18.23
N PRO A 267 2.22 -12.59 -17.10
CA PRO A 267 0.86 -12.03 -17.15
C PRO A 267 0.77 -10.70 -17.90
N PHE A 268 1.86 -10.00 -18.05
CA PHE A 268 1.93 -8.73 -18.78
C PHE A 268 2.15 -8.91 -20.28
N HIS A 269 2.49 -10.10 -20.79
CA HIS A 269 2.87 -10.31 -22.19
C HIS A 269 1.86 -9.76 -23.22
N PRO A 270 0.53 -9.82 -23.01
CA PRO A 270 -0.42 -9.31 -24.02
C PRO A 270 -0.38 -7.79 -24.18
N ARG A 271 0.19 -7.08 -23.21
CA ARG A 271 0.29 -5.61 -23.19
C ARG A 271 1.74 -5.13 -23.33
N CYS A 272 2.70 -6.07 -23.38
CA CYS A 272 4.12 -5.76 -23.43
C CYS A 272 4.55 -5.45 -24.87
N ALA A 273 5.02 -4.22 -25.11
CA ALA A 273 5.54 -3.82 -26.41
C ALA A 273 6.81 -4.59 -26.84
N TYR A 274 7.46 -5.23 -25.88
CA TYR A 274 8.74 -5.93 -26.07
C TYR A 274 8.62 -7.46 -25.97
N GLY A 275 7.39 -7.99 -25.91
CA GLY A 275 7.11 -9.41 -25.74
C GLY A 275 7.80 -10.27 -26.81
N GLU A 276 7.67 -9.91 -28.06
CA GLU A 276 8.23 -10.66 -29.20
C GLU A 276 9.75 -10.84 -29.15
N LEU A 277 10.47 -10.00 -28.39
CA LEU A 277 11.93 -10.12 -28.22
C LEU A 277 12.34 -11.33 -27.36
N ASN A 278 11.38 -12.01 -26.69
CA ASN A 278 11.64 -13.14 -25.80
C ASN A 278 11.55 -14.52 -26.48
N GLY A 279 11.30 -14.55 -27.81
CA GLY A 279 11.24 -15.79 -28.58
C GLY A 279 10.12 -16.73 -28.19
N GLY A 280 8.98 -16.21 -27.69
CA GLY A 280 7.79 -16.97 -27.29
C GLY A 280 7.76 -17.41 -25.82
N LYS A 281 8.86 -17.31 -25.10
CA LYS A 281 8.92 -17.71 -23.67
C LYS A 281 7.91 -16.97 -22.81
N GLU A 282 7.62 -15.72 -23.14
CA GLU A 282 6.68 -14.87 -22.43
C GLU A 282 5.24 -15.41 -22.41
N ARG A 283 4.89 -16.31 -23.32
CA ARG A 283 3.54 -16.92 -23.44
C ARG A 283 3.43 -18.22 -22.66
N GLU A 284 4.56 -18.91 -22.44
CA GLU A 284 4.57 -20.28 -21.90
C GLU A 284 5.11 -20.34 -20.48
N ILE A 285 6.15 -19.54 -20.19
CA ILE A 285 6.90 -19.62 -18.95
C ILE A 285 6.65 -18.37 -18.12
N ARG A 286 6.25 -18.56 -16.86
CA ARG A 286 6.16 -17.46 -15.90
C ARG A 286 7.57 -16.99 -15.51
N PRO A 287 7.91 -15.70 -15.65
CA PRO A 287 9.19 -15.20 -15.18
C PRO A 287 9.25 -15.22 -13.65
N GLU A 288 10.37 -15.65 -13.11
CA GLU A 288 10.64 -15.57 -11.67
C GLU A 288 11.09 -14.15 -11.30
N LEU A 289 10.78 -13.74 -10.07
CA LEU A 289 11.26 -12.49 -9.51
C LEU A 289 12.71 -12.67 -9.06
N VAL A 290 13.66 -12.37 -9.95
CA VAL A 290 15.10 -12.59 -9.73
C VAL A 290 15.83 -11.27 -9.51
N GLU A 291 16.89 -11.33 -8.73
CA GLU A 291 17.74 -10.18 -8.44
C GLU A 291 18.53 -9.75 -9.68
N SER A 292 18.40 -8.49 -10.09
CA SER A 292 19.18 -7.88 -11.18
C SER A 292 20.39 -7.11 -10.66
N LYS A 293 20.28 -6.56 -9.45
CA LYS A 293 21.37 -6.00 -8.63
C LYS A 293 20.96 -6.12 -7.15
N PRO A 294 21.87 -5.98 -6.20
CA PRO A 294 21.55 -6.10 -4.78
C PRO A 294 20.32 -5.28 -4.38
N GLY A 295 19.27 -5.95 -3.89
CA GLY A 295 18.02 -5.34 -3.46
C GLY A 295 17.03 -4.98 -4.57
N HIS A 296 17.40 -5.07 -5.85
CA HIS A 296 16.50 -4.83 -6.99
C HIS A 296 16.13 -6.14 -7.70
N ARG A 297 14.88 -6.54 -7.68
CA ARG A 297 14.37 -7.78 -8.25
C ARG A 297 13.35 -7.52 -9.34
N VAL A 298 13.40 -8.31 -10.42
CA VAL A 298 12.57 -8.10 -11.62
C VAL A 298 12.09 -9.43 -12.19
N ALA A 299 10.80 -9.53 -12.50
CA ALA A 299 10.19 -10.71 -13.12
C ALA A 299 10.00 -10.47 -14.64
N CYS A 300 11.07 -10.52 -15.41
CA CYS A 300 11.05 -10.30 -16.86
C CYS A 300 11.97 -11.28 -17.59
N HIS A 301 11.55 -11.72 -18.79
CA HIS A 301 12.35 -12.61 -19.64
C HIS A 301 13.45 -11.89 -20.43
N LEU A 302 13.33 -10.56 -20.59
CA LEU A 302 14.38 -9.79 -21.24
C LEU A 302 15.68 -9.84 -20.43
N PRO A 303 16.82 -10.06 -21.07
CA PRO A 303 18.15 -9.95 -20.44
C PRO A 303 18.33 -8.58 -19.79
N ILE A 304 19.10 -8.52 -18.70
CA ILE A 304 19.33 -7.28 -17.92
C ILE A 304 19.88 -6.17 -18.82
N GLU A 305 20.87 -6.47 -19.65
CA GLU A 305 21.52 -5.51 -20.55
C GLU A 305 20.49 -4.94 -21.53
N ARG A 306 19.62 -5.80 -22.06
CA ARG A 306 18.59 -5.36 -23.02
C ARG A 306 17.54 -4.49 -22.37
N ARG A 307 17.14 -4.80 -21.13
CA ARG A 307 16.20 -3.96 -20.37
C ARG A 307 16.77 -2.55 -20.17
N ARG A 308 18.02 -2.47 -19.74
CA ARG A 308 18.73 -1.19 -19.50
C ARG A 308 18.95 -0.39 -20.78
N GLU A 309 19.29 -1.07 -21.86
CA GLU A 309 19.43 -0.43 -23.18
C GLU A 309 18.10 0.18 -23.63
N ILE A 310 17.01 -0.61 -23.64
CA ILE A 310 15.68 -0.13 -24.01
C ILE A 310 15.26 1.05 -23.12
N PHE A 311 15.43 0.90 -21.81
CA PHE A 311 15.08 1.99 -20.90
C PHE A 311 15.83 3.27 -21.21
N SER A 312 17.15 3.21 -21.39
CA SER A 312 17.97 4.41 -21.64
C SER A 312 17.72 5.06 -22.99
N THR A 313 17.46 4.27 -24.03
CA THR A 313 17.35 4.79 -25.41
C THR A 313 15.93 5.15 -25.81
N GLU A 314 14.93 4.43 -25.31
CA GLU A 314 13.54 4.58 -25.78
C GLU A 314 12.60 5.11 -24.71
N VAL A 315 12.81 4.75 -23.44
CA VAL A 315 11.84 5.03 -22.35
C VAL A 315 12.22 6.30 -21.59
N ALA A 316 13.46 6.41 -21.12
CA ALA A 316 13.93 7.53 -20.30
C ALA A 316 13.80 8.89 -21.01
N THR A 317 13.92 8.91 -22.33
CA THR A 317 13.71 10.13 -23.13
C THR A 317 12.26 10.59 -23.18
N ARG A 318 11.33 9.68 -22.82
CA ARG A 318 9.88 9.93 -22.80
C ARG A 318 9.33 10.11 -21.37
N LEU A 319 10.09 9.73 -20.34
CA LEU A 319 9.81 9.95 -18.91
C LEU A 319 10.33 11.32 -18.45
#